data_274128afd5f2ef3c5279588f9c78548c
#
_entry.id   274128afd5f2ef3c5279588f9c78548c
#
_cell.length_a   1.000
_cell.length_b   1.000
_cell.length_c   1.000
_cell.angle_alpha   90.00
_cell.angle_beta   90.00
_cell.angle_gamma   90.00
#
_symmetry.space_group_name_H-M   'P 1'
#
loop_
_entity.id
_entity.type
_entity.pdbx_description
1 polymer ?
#
loop_
_entity_poly.entity_id
_entity_poly.type
_entity_poly.pdbx_seq_one_letter_code
_entity_poly.pdbx_strand_id
1 'polypeptide(L)'
;MKKTSEELDVKKRLRRIPEFKGVVFWDITPILKDKRLFREIIKRLAEHYNGKKIDLVVSNEARGFIVGAPLAYELGAGFVPIRKKGKLPSKCVSLAYKKEYECDTIEIHEDAVTKGQRVLIVDDLLATGGTVLGNIELIEKLGGEIVGIGFLIELGYLNGRKALGNKYDVFSLIKCETTNG
;
A
#
# COMPACT_ATOMS: atom_id res chain seq x y z
N MET A 1 -19.07 14.12 -5.63
CA MET A 1 -18.43 13.80 -6.93
C MET A 1 -19.10 12.56 -7.51
N LYS A 2 -19.58 12.58 -8.76
CA LYS A 2 -20.13 11.38 -9.42
C LYS A 2 -18.98 10.42 -9.72
N LYS A 3 -19.07 9.18 -9.25
CA LYS A 3 -18.11 8.10 -9.61
C LYS A 3 -18.13 7.94 -11.13
N THR A 4 -16.97 7.93 -11.76
CA THR A 4 -16.85 7.70 -13.20
C THR A 4 -17.25 6.24 -13.50
N SER A 5 -17.76 5.97 -14.72
CA SER A 5 -18.17 4.61 -15.14
C SER A 5 -17.07 3.57 -14.97
N GLU A 6 -15.79 4.00 -15.08
CA GLU A 6 -14.61 3.16 -14.95
C GLU A 6 -14.26 2.78 -13.50
N GLU A 7 -14.52 3.68 -12.53
CA GLU A 7 -14.34 3.39 -11.10
C GLU A 7 -15.30 2.29 -10.63
N LEU A 8 -16.51 2.29 -11.17
CA LEU A 8 -17.50 1.23 -10.96
C LEU A 8 -17.05 -0.11 -11.55
N ASP A 9 -16.29 -0.10 -12.65
CA ASP A 9 -15.82 -1.32 -13.31
C ASP A 9 -14.69 -2.01 -12.52
N VAL A 10 -13.74 -1.27 -11.96
CA VAL A 10 -12.67 -1.82 -11.12
C VAL A 10 -13.22 -2.48 -9.86
N LYS A 11 -14.15 -1.81 -9.15
CA LYS A 11 -14.77 -2.35 -7.94
C LYS A 11 -15.56 -3.63 -8.21
N LYS A 12 -16.30 -3.71 -9.32
CA LYS A 12 -17.06 -4.90 -9.73
C LYS A 12 -16.20 -6.12 -10.03
N ARG A 13 -14.90 -5.92 -10.31
CA ARG A 13 -13.95 -7.01 -10.58
C ARG A 13 -13.25 -7.53 -9.34
N LEU A 14 -13.40 -6.87 -8.19
CA LEU A 14 -12.96 -7.42 -6.92
C LEU A 14 -13.74 -8.71 -6.63
N ARG A 15 -13.01 -9.75 -6.26
CA ARG A 15 -13.62 -11.01 -5.85
C ARG A 15 -13.72 -11.04 -4.33
N ARG A 16 -14.94 -11.04 -3.84
CA ARG A 16 -15.20 -11.27 -2.42
C ARG A 16 -15.18 -12.76 -2.12
N ILE A 17 -14.32 -13.17 -1.20
CA ILE A 17 -14.28 -14.53 -0.64
C ILE A 17 -14.86 -14.41 0.78
N PRO A 18 -16.04 -15.02 1.05
CA PRO A 18 -16.78 -14.80 2.30
C PRO A 18 -15.97 -15.19 3.54
N GLU A 19 -15.13 -16.24 3.40
CA GLU A 19 -14.27 -16.71 4.48
C GLU A 19 -12.95 -17.23 3.91
N PHE A 20 -11.85 -16.65 4.37
CA PHE A 20 -10.49 -17.13 4.14
C PHE A 20 -9.68 -16.92 5.42
N LYS A 21 -9.29 -18.00 6.09
CA LYS A 21 -8.58 -17.97 7.38
C LYS A 21 -9.31 -17.13 8.45
N GLY A 22 -10.64 -17.28 8.52
CA GLY A 22 -11.48 -16.63 9.52
C GLY A 22 -11.88 -15.18 9.22
N VAL A 23 -11.51 -14.63 8.04
CA VAL A 23 -11.84 -13.25 7.67
C VAL A 23 -12.42 -13.16 6.26
N VAL A 24 -13.18 -12.10 6.01
CA VAL A 24 -13.59 -11.74 4.63
C VAL A 24 -12.35 -11.30 3.86
N PHE A 25 -12.07 -11.98 2.76
CA PHE A 25 -10.90 -11.70 1.93
C PHE A 25 -11.30 -11.07 0.61
N TRP A 26 -10.60 -10.00 0.23
CA TRP A 26 -10.78 -9.30 -1.03
C TRP A 26 -9.64 -9.66 -1.98
N ASP A 27 -9.96 -10.48 -2.98
CA ASP A 27 -9.01 -10.96 -3.97
C ASP A 27 -8.91 -9.98 -5.15
N ILE A 28 -7.71 -9.45 -5.35
CA ILE A 28 -7.39 -8.50 -6.42
C ILE A 28 -6.96 -9.20 -7.73
N THR A 29 -6.76 -10.52 -7.72
CA THR A 29 -6.23 -11.23 -8.89
C THR A 29 -7.08 -11.07 -10.15
N PRO A 30 -8.44 -10.96 -10.09
CA PRO A 30 -9.24 -10.67 -11.28
C PRO A 30 -8.94 -9.30 -11.93
N ILE A 31 -8.52 -8.31 -11.13
CA ILE A 31 -8.09 -6.99 -11.62
C ILE A 31 -6.70 -7.12 -12.25
N LEU A 32 -5.77 -7.80 -11.58
CA LEU A 32 -4.39 -7.93 -12.02
C LEU A 32 -4.25 -8.68 -13.35
N LYS A 33 -5.08 -9.71 -13.58
CA LYS A 33 -5.05 -10.48 -14.84
C LYS A 33 -5.63 -9.74 -16.04
N ASP A 34 -6.45 -8.71 -15.81
CA ASP A 34 -6.99 -7.88 -16.88
C ASP A 34 -6.01 -6.75 -17.20
N LYS A 35 -5.36 -6.84 -18.36
CA LYS A 35 -4.32 -5.88 -18.78
C LYS A 35 -4.78 -4.41 -18.80
N ARG A 36 -6.08 -4.17 -19.08
CA ARG A 36 -6.67 -2.83 -19.12
C ARG A 36 -6.89 -2.30 -17.71
N LEU A 37 -7.51 -3.12 -16.85
CA LEU A 37 -7.77 -2.73 -15.46
C LEU A 37 -6.48 -2.56 -14.67
N PHE A 38 -5.50 -3.44 -14.86
CA PHE A 38 -4.21 -3.31 -14.19
C PHE A 38 -3.52 -2.00 -14.57
N ARG A 39 -3.48 -1.65 -15.85
CA ARG A 39 -2.95 -0.35 -16.30
C ARG A 39 -3.73 0.82 -15.70
N GLU A 40 -5.05 0.73 -15.67
CA GLU A 40 -5.93 1.78 -15.15
C GLU A 40 -5.69 2.06 -13.67
N ILE A 41 -5.55 1.03 -12.81
CA ILE A 41 -5.30 1.24 -11.38
C ILE A 41 -3.95 1.92 -11.13
N ILE A 42 -2.90 1.54 -11.87
CA ILE A 42 -1.59 2.17 -11.75
C ILE A 42 -1.65 3.63 -12.19
N LYS A 43 -2.27 3.90 -13.34
CA LYS A 43 -2.43 5.25 -13.87
C LYS A 43 -3.18 6.18 -12.88
N ARG A 44 -4.29 5.72 -12.30
CA ARG A 44 -5.06 6.52 -11.33
C ARG A 44 -4.29 6.80 -10.03
N LEU A 45 -3.54 5.82 -9.53
CA LEU A 45 -2.66 6.03 -8.39
C LEU A 45 -1.59 7.08 -8.74
N ALA A 46 -0.98 6.98 -9.92
CA ALA A 46 0.01 7.94 -10.38
C ALA A 46 -0.56 9.35 -10.56
N GLU A 47 -1.76 9.48 -11.15
CA GLU A 47 -2.45 10.75 -11.34
C GLU A 47 -2.74 11.46 -10.00
N HIS A 48 -3.12 10.72 -8.95
CA HIS A 48 -3.36 11.32 -7.62
C HIS A 48 -2.09 11.95 -7.04
N TYR A 49 -0.94 11.30 -7.23
CA TYR A 49 0.34 11.78 -6.71
C TYR A 49 1.13 12.62 -7.72
N ASN A 50 0.56 12.92 -8.88
CA ASN A 50 1.21 13.76 -9.89
C ASN A 50 1.54 15.14 -9.32
N GLY A 51 2.74 15.65 -9.64
CA GLY A 51 3.24 16.91 -9.11
C GLY A 51 3.85 16.84 -7.71
N LYS A 52 3.70 15.73 -6.99
CA LYS A 52 4.49 15.48 -5.78
C LYS A 52 5.84 14.92 -6.21
N LYS A 53 6.91 15.62 -5.90
CA LYS A 53 8.26 15.07 -6.11
C LYS A 53 8.41 13.82 -5.26
N ILE A 54 8.50 12.66 -5.88
CA ILE A 54 8.63 11.35 -5.23
C ILE A 54 9.95 10.74 -5.68
N ASP A 55 10.83 10.46 -4.71
CA ASP A 55 12.11 9.82 -4.98
C ASP A 55 11.99 8.30 -4.94
N LEU A 56 11.17 7.78 -4.01
CA LEU A 56 11.01 6.36 -3.75
C LEU A 56 9.55 5.97 -3.55
N VAL A 57 9.16 4.82 -4.09
CA VAL A 57 7.95 4.09 -3.71
C VAL A 57 8.35 2.91 -2.84
N VAL A 58 7.75 2.80 -1.67
CA VAL A 58 8.01 1.71 -0.70
C VAL A 58 6.78 0.85 -0.56
N SER A 59 6.93 -0.48 -0.61
CA SER A 59 5.81 -1.41 -0.50
C SER A 59 6.16 -2.67 0.29
N ASN A 60 5.14 -3.33 0.83
CA ASN A 60 5.29 -4.60 1.56
C ASN A 60 5.16 -5.83 0.67
N GLU A 61 5.90 -6.90 1.05
CA GLU A 61 5.67 -8.21 0.43
C GLU A 61 4.29 -8.76 0.79
N ALA A 62 3.67 -9.49 -0.10
CA ALA A 62 4.07 -9.70 -1.48
C ALA A 62 3.18 -8.91 -2.45
N ARG A 63 1.90 -8.69 -2.08
CA ARG A 63 0.90 -8.07 -2.98
C ARG A 63 1.14 -6.58 -3.20
N GLY A 64 1.68 -5.87 -2.19
CA GLY A 64 2.08 -4.48 -2.34
C GLY A 64 3.09 -4.27 -3.45
N PHE A 65 4.01 -5.22 -3.67
CA PHE A 65 5.00 -5.12 -4.77
C PHE A 65 4.37 -5.09 -6.15
N ILE A 66 3.24 -5.80 -6.33
CA ILE A 66 2.55 -5.89 -7.62
C ILE A 66 1.99 -4.51 -8.02
N VAL A 67 1.62 -3.69 -7.05
CA VAL A 67 1.10 -2.34 -7.27
C VAL A 67 2.23 -1.32 -7.19
N GLY A 68 3.11 -1.43 -6.19
CA GLY A 68 4.15 -0.43 -5.92
C GLY A 68 5.24 -0.36 -6.97
N ALA A 69 5.73 -1.50 -7.46
CA ALA A 69 6.81 -1.50 -8.46
C ALA A 69 6.38 -0.86 -9.80
N PRO A 70 5.22 -1.21 -10.40
CA PRO A 70 4.77 -0.53 -11.61
C PRO A 70 4.40 0.95 -11.35
N LEU A 71 3.92 1.30 -10.15
CA LEU A 71 3.66 2.69 -9.80
C LEU A 71 4.96 3.50 -9.69
N ALA A 72 6.02 2.93 -9.11
CA ALA A 72 7.34 3.56 -9.08
C ALA A 72 7.85 3.87 -10.50
N TYR A 73 7.73 2.88 -11.39
CA TYR A 73 8.08 3.05 -12.80
C TYR A 73 7.29 4.18 -13.49
N GLU A 74 5.96 4.22 -13.29
CA GLU A 74 5.08 5.24 -13.88
C GLU A 74 5.40 6.65 -13.34
N LEU A 75 5.80 6.77 -12.08
CA LEU A 75 6.16 8.04 -11.43
C LEU A 75 7.63 8.46 -11.69
N GLY A 76 8.45 7.61 -12.32
CA GLY A 76 9.89 7.85 -12.48
C GLY A 76 10.66 7.83 -11.17
N ALA A 77 10.17 7.09 -10.17
CA ALA A 77 10.76 6.94 -8.83
C ALA A 77 11.48 5.60 -8.67
N GLY A 78 12.37 5.50 -7.68
CA GLY A 78 12.94 4.22 -7.26
C GLY A 78 11.92 3.35 -6.53
N PHE A 79 12.16 2.03 -6.45
CA PHE A 79 11.34 1.09 -5.69
C PHE A 79 12.12 0.43 -4.56
N VAL A 80 11.55 0.42 -3.36
CA VAL A 80 12.14 -0.19 -2.17
C VAL A 80 11.16 -1.21 -1.56
N PRO A 81 11.58 -2.48 -1.43
CA PRO A 81 10.77 -3.51 -0.79
C PRO A 81 10.93 -3.50 0.74
N ILE A 82 9.82 -3.51 1.48
CA ILE A 82 9.78 -3.93 2.88
C ILE A 82 9.39 -5.40 2.92
N ARG A 83 10.13 -6.21 3.68
CA ARG A 83 9.92 -7.65 3.72
C ARG A 83 9.81 -8.18 5.15
N LYS A 84 9.30 -9.39 5.29
CA LYS A 84 9.34 -10.12 6.55
C LYS A 84 10.77 -10.44 6.94
N LYS A 85 11.02 -10.52 8.25
CA LYS A 85 12.34 -10.82 8.82
C LYS A 85 13.04 -12.00 8.14
N GLY A 86 14.32 -11.81 7.82
CA GLY A 86 15.18 -12.82 7.21
C GLY A 86 14.97 -13.01 5.70
N LYS A 87 14.23 -12.12 5.03
CA LYS A 87 14.01 -12.18 3.57
C LYS A 87 14.93 -11.25 2.76
N LEU A 88 15.62 -10.36 3.42
CA LEU A 88 16.58 -9.43 2.80
C LEU A 88 18.02 -9.91 3.02
N PRO A 89 18.88 -9.86 1.99
CA PRO A 89 20.20 -10.48 2.04
C PRO A 89 21.32 -9.62 2.67
N SER A 90 21.05 -8.34 2.98
CA SER A 90 22.04 -7.40 3.52
C SER A 90 21.63 -6.88 4.90
N LYS A 91 22.38 -5.90 5.43
CA LYS A 91 22.04 -5.25 6.71
C LYS A 91 20.70 -4.56 6.65
N CYS A 92 19.89 -4.79 7.67
CA CYS A 92 18.51 -4.32 7.74
C CYS A 92 18.23 -3.56 9.03
N VAL A 93 17.31 -2.60 8.93
CA VAL A 93 16.58 -2.07 10.07
C VAL A 93 15.31 -2.89 10.23
N SER A 94 15.11 -3.46 11.42
CA SER A 94 13.95 -4.29 11.75
C SER A 94 12.99 -3.54 12.66
N LEU A 95 11.69 -3.80 12.49
CA LEU A 95 10.63 -3.31 13.37
C LEU A 95 9.64 -4.43 13.67
N ALA A 96 9.41 -4.70 14.96
CA ALA A 96 8.32 -5.55 15.41
C ALA A 96 7.05 -4.72 15.57
N TYR A 97 5.95 -5.12 14.97
CA TYR A 97 4.66 -4.45 15.09
C TYR A 97 3.55 -5.46 15.42
N LYS A 98 2.56 -4.98 16.16
CA LYS A 98 1.39 -5.79 16.50
C LYS A 98 0.42 -5.84 15.33
N LYS A 99 0.11 -7.06 14.86
CA LYS A 99 -1.13 -7.37 14.15
C LYS A 99 -2.21 -7.76 15.16
N GLU A 100 -3.44 -7.97 14.68
CA GLU A 100 -4.60 -8.26 15.52
C GLU A 100 -4.40 -9.44 16.46
N TYR A 101 -3.60 -10.45 16.06
CA TYR A 101 -3.41 -11.70 16.80
C TYR A 101 -1.94 -12.12 16.98
N GLU A 102 -1.00 -11.49 16.28
CA GLU A 102 0.41 -11.88 16.30
C GLU A 102 1.33 -10.65 16.22
N CYS A 103 2.54 -10.76 16.79
CA CYS A 103 3.63 -9.84 16.49
C CYS A 103 4.30 -10.28 15.19
N ASP A 104 4.34 -9.40 14.19
CA ASP A 104 5.11 -9.62 12.97
C ASP A 104 6.33 -8.68 12.95
N THR A 105 7.40 -9.08 12.27
CA THR A 105 8.59 -8.26 12.13
C THR A 105 8.83 -8.00 10.65
N ILE A 106 8.96 -6.72 10.31
CA ILE A 106 9.29 -6.24 8.97
C ILE A 106 10.69 -5.66 8.97
N GLU A 107 11.32 -5.71 7.81
CA GLU A 107 12.69 -5.27 7.58
C GLU A 107 12.78 -4.46 6.30
N ILE A 108 13.67 -3.48 6.33
CA ILE A 108 14.10 -2.68 5.19
C ILE A 108 15.64 -2.61 5.23
N HIS A 109 16.31 -2.58 4.08
CA HIS A 109 17.76 -2.39 4.06
C HIS A 109 18.15 -1.05 4.70
N GLU A 110 19.27 -1.01 5.46
CA GLU A 110 19.70 0.20 6.17
C GLU A 110 20.08 1.35 5.22
N ASP A 111 20.44 1.05 3.99
CA ASP A 111 20.79 2.00 2.91
C ASP A 111 19.63 2.28 1.93
N ALA A 112 18.45 1.75 2.20
CA ALA A 112 17.31 1.83 1.27
C ALA A 112 16.73 3.23 1.12
N VAL A 113 16.87 4.07 2.15
CA VAL A 113 16.36 5.44 2.17
C VAL A 113 17.46 6.38 2.63
N THR A 114 17.77 7.38 1.84
CA THR A 114 18.68 8.46 2.24
C THR A 114 17.88 9.57 2.91
N LYS A 115 18.46 10.18 3.94
CA LYS A 115 17.83 11.27 4.70
C LYS A 115 17.31 12.39 3.77
N GLY A 116 16.04 12.73 3.95
CA GLY A 116 15.34 13.76 3.18
C GLY A 116 14.75 13.28 1.86
N GLN A 117 14.96 12.03 1.45
CA GLN A 117 14.24 11.48 0.28
C GLN A 117 12.75 11.45 0.52
N ARG A 118 12.00 11.78 -0.51
CA ARG A 118 10.55 11.87 -0.53
C ARG A 118 9.93 10.53 -0.89
N VAL A 119 9.24 9.93 0.07
CA VAL A 119 8.78 8.55 0.02
C VAL A 119 7.26 8.48 -0.11
N LEU A 120 6.78 7.73 -1.08
CA LEU A 120 5.39 7.30 -1.20
C LEU A 120 5.27 5.85 -0.71
N ILE A 121 4.46 5.62 0.32
CA ILE A 121 4.13 4.26 0.77
C ILE A 121 2.95 3.75 -0.04
N VAL A 122 3.05 2.52 -0.58
CA VAL A 122 1.97 1.91 -1.37
C VAL A 122 1.74 0.47 -0.94
N ASP A 123 0.47 0.10 -0.74
CA ASP A 123 0.10 -1.29 -0.51
C ASP A 123 -1.19 -1.65 -1.25
N ASP A 124 -1.51 -2.93 -1.37
CA ASP A 124 -2.74 -3.38 -2.00
C ASP A 124 -3.97 -3.10 -1.13
N LEU A 125 -3.85 -3.16 0.19
CA LEU A 125 -4.99 -3.12 1.11
C LEU A 125 -4.69 -2.31 2.38
N LEU A 126 -5.59 -1.39 2.72
CA LEU A 126 -5.68 -0.78 4.05
C LEU A 126 -6.76 -1.50 4.87
N ALA A 127 -6.33 -2.27 5.88
CA ALA A 127 -7.22 -2.90 6.86
C ALA A 127 -7.24 -2.08 8.17
N THR A 128 -6.59 -2.53 9.21
CA THR A 128 -6.51 -1.86 10.52
C THR A 128 -5.46 -0.75 10.59
N GLY A 129 -4.51 -0.72 9.64
CA GLY A 129 -3.43 0.26 9.57
C GLY A 129 -2.12 -0.17 10.23
N GLY A 130 -2.09 -1.30 10.95
CA GLY A 130 -0.89 -1.74 11.69
C GLY A 130 0.36 -1.87 10.82
N THR A 131 0.25 -2.50 9.66
CA THR A 131 1.37 -2.68 8.73
C THR A 131 1.92 -1.33 8.23
N VAL A 132 1.04 -0.43 7.82
CA VAL A 132 1.48 0.86 7.30
C VAL A 132 2.07 1.77 8.38
N LEU A 133 1.60 1.69 9.63
CA LEU A 133 2.25 2.37 10.76
C LEU A 133 3.67 1.86 10.98
N GLY A 134 3.89 0.56 10.86
CA GLY A 134 5.24 -0.01 10.89
C GLY A 134 6.14 0.49 9.76
N ASN A 135 5.59 0.64 8.55
CA ASN A 135 6.34 1.20 7.42
C ASN A 135 6.72 2.66 7.66
N ILE A 136 5.79 3.46 8.19
CA ILE A 136 6.01 4.86 8.55
C ILE A 136 7.21 4.95 9.51
N GLU A 137 7.19 4.17 10.58
CA GLU A 137 8.26 4.18 11.58
C GLU A 137 9.62 3.78 10.99
N LEU A 138 9.67 2.75 10.12
CA LEU A 138 10.91 2.34 9.45
C LEU A 138 11.47 3.45 8.56
N ILE A 139 10.61 4.10 7.76
CA ILE A 139 11.02 5.16 6.84
C ILE A 139 11.49 6.40 7.61
N GLU A 140 10.76 6.81 8.65
CA GLU A 140 11.12 7.96 9.50
C GLU A 140 12.44 7.68 10.26
N LYS A 141 12.67 6.45 10.71
CA LYS A 141 13.93 6.00 11.33
C LYS A 141 15.14 6.15 10.40
N LEU A 142 14.95 5.90 9.10
CA LEU A 142 15.98 6.10 8.07
C LEU A 142 16.11 7.57 7.63
N GLY A 143 15.23 8.45 8.11
CA GLY A 143 15.23 9.88 7.80
C GLY A 143 14.50 10.24 6.51
N GLY A 144 13.65 9.36 5.96
CA GLY A 144 12.80 9.64 4.82
C GLY A 144 11.63 10.57 5.17
N GLU A 145 11.17 11.35 4.20
CA GLU A 145 10.00 12.22 4.26
C GLU A 145 8.81 11.55 3.57
N ILE A 146 7.75 11.19 4.33
CA ILE A 146 6.57 10.56 3.75
C ILE A 146 5.67 11.62 3.13
N VAL A 147 5.51 11.57 1.81
CA VAL A 147 4.73 12.55 1.03
C VAL A 147 3.33 12.06 0.65
N GLY A 148 3.05 10.79 0.88
CA GLY A 148 1.74 10.21 0.64
C GLY A 148 1.69 8.72 0.97
N ILE A 149 0.46 8.19 1.07
CA ILE A 149 0.21 6.77 1.35
C ILE A 149 -0.94 6.30 0.44
N GLY A 150 -0.65 5.38 -0.48
CA GLY A 150 -1.58 4.89 -1.49
C GLY A 150 -2.03 3.45 -1.27
N PHE A 151 -3.32 3.19 -1.49
CA PHE A 151 -3.88 1.84 -1.45
C PHE A 151 -4.75 1.57 -2.67
N LEU A 152 -4.73 0.32 -3.13
CA LEU A 152 -5.74 -0.12 -4.10
C LEU A 152 -7.10 -0.23 -3.43
N ILE A 153 -7.17 -0.83 -2.24
CA ILE A 153 -8.40 -1.07 -1.49
C ILE A 153 -8.28 -0.53 -0.06
N GLU A 154 -9.36 0.07 0.43
CA GLU A 154 -9.55 0.42 1.85
C GLU A 154 -10.77 -0.30 2.40
N LEU A 155 -10.59 -1.01 3.51
CA LEU A 155 -11.69 -1.62 4.27
C LEU A 155 -12.17 -0.63 5.34
N GLY A 156 -13.09 0.24 4.97
CA GLY A 156 -13.56 1.35 5.81
C GLY A 156 -14.09 0.88 7.18
N TYR A 157 -14.74 -0.29 7.20
CA TYR A 157 -15.25 -0.90 8.43
C TYR A 157 -14.18 -1.31 9.45
N LEU A 158 -12.89 -1.39 9.07
CA LEU A 158 -11.77 -1.68 9.97
C LEU A 158 -11.07 -0.42 10.51
N ASN A 159 -11.52 0.77 10.08
CA ASN A 159 -11.04 2.06 10.58
C ASN A 159 -9.53 2.32 10.46
N GLY A 160 -8.80 1.67 9.54
CA GLY A 160 -7.36 1.85 9.37
C GLY A 160 -6.97 3.30 9.07
N ARG A 161 -7.78 4.03 8.32
CA ARG A 161 -7.56 5.46 8.06
C ARG A 161 -7.51 6.30 9.34
N LYS A 162 -8.33 5.99 10.34
CA LYS A 162 -8.30 6.68 11.64
C LYS A 162 -6.99 6.46 12.38
N ALA A 163 -6.41 5.25 12.26
CA ALA A 163 -5.11 4.94 12.87
C ALA A 163 -3.97 5.77 12.27
N LEU A 164 -4.06 6.16 10.98
CA LEU A 164 -3.07 7.01 10.30
C LEU A 164 -3.21 8.49 10.66
N GLY A 165 -4.34 8.91 11.21
CA GLY A 165 -4.63 10.32 11.50
C GLY A 165 -4.73 11.18 10.25
N ASN A 166 -4.52 12.51 10.42
CA ASN A 166 -4.63 13.49 9.35
C ASN A 166 -3.26 14.04 8.88
N LYS A 167 -2.16 13.42 9.32
CA LYS A 167 -0.80 13.90 9.02
C LYS A 167 -0.42 13.67 7.55
N TYR A 168 -0.95 12.61 6.94
CA TYR A 168 -0.53 12.15 5.62
C TYR A 168 -1.65 12.30 4.58
N ASP A 169 -1.27 12.52 3.32
CA ASP A 169 -2.20 12.39 2.19
C ASP A 169 -2.43 10.91 1.92
N VAL A 170 -3.56 10.38 2.40
CA VAL A 170 -3.94 8.97 2.25
C VAL A 170 -4.98 8.84 1.15
N PHE A 171 -4.62 8.15 0.08
CA PHE A 171 -5.50 7.87 -1.05
C PHE A 171 -5.79 6.38 -1.18
N SER A 172 -7.05 6.05 -1.41
CA SER A 172 -7.52 4.68 -1.68
C SER A 172 -8.40 4.69 -2.91
N LEU A 173 -8.04 3.89 -3.90
CA LEU A 173 -8.76 3.85 -5.19
C LEU A 173 -10.17 3.26 -5.03
N ILE A 174 -10.30 2.23 -4.21
CA ILE A 174 -11.56 1.54 -3.95
C ILE A 174 -11.82 1.55 -2.45
N LYS A 175 -13.04 1.93 -2.04
CA LYS A 175 -13.48 1.84 -0.65
C LYS A 175 -14.58 0.79 -0.50
N CYS A 176 -14.39 -0.13 0.45
CA CYS A 176 -15.37 -1.10 0.90
C CYS A 176 -15.83 -0.69 2.30
N GLU A 177 -17.02 -0.09 2.39
CA GLU A 177 -17.54 0.45 3.66
C GLU A 177 -18.13 -0.64 4.57
N THR A 178 -18.46 -1.79 3.99
CA THR A 178 -19.00 -2.95 4.69
C THR A 178 -18.28 -4.23 4.26
N THR A 179 -18.51 -5.32 5.00
CA THR A 179 -18.01 -6.65 4.61
C THR A 179 -18.64 -7.19 3.32
N ASN A 180 -19.69 -6.55 2.82
CA ASN A 180 -20.34 -6.91 1.56
C ASN A 180 -19.89 -6.04 0.36
N GLY A 181 -19.10 -4.98 0.61
CA GLY A 181 -18.51 -4.10 -0.42
C GLY A 181 -19.02 -2.67 -0.43
#